data_4a938d320b10d1e4ee2f2fe3b8664914
#
_entry.id   4a938d320b10d1e4ee2f2fe3b8664914
#
_cell.length_a   1.000
_cell.length_b   1.000
_cell.length_c   1.000
_cell.angle_alpha   90.00
_cell.angle_beta   90.00
_cell.angle_gamma   90.00
#
_symmetry.space_group_name_H-M   'P 1'
#
loop_
_entity.id
_entity.type
_entity.pdbx_description
1 polymer ?
#
loop_
_entity_poly.entity_id
_entity_poly.type
_entity_poly.pdbx_seq_one_letter_code
_entity_poly.pdbx_strand_id
1 'polypeptide(L)'
;LYSWAHNRRFNGYTEYIRKAFDGRVQKVVVDAGFTCPNRDGTKGTGGCSYCNNDAFNPSYCNPIEPLHAQIAKGIDFHSVRYRRAFRFLVYFQPYSNTYAPLFRLKELYEEALAFPGVAGLVIGTRPDCVDEEKLGYLADLSQRYFVQVEYGIESCYNKTLERINRGHDFETAQRMIQRTHELGVRSGAHFIFGLPGESLEEMLEEASIISRMPIDTIKFHQLQVVRGTRMEQEYIANPSHFHQFSLEEYIDFIIRFLERLSPSIVVERFAGEVPPPMLHHLSWDLIRYDEVLKRIEKELERRDTYQGSRFKVQDSSKRLDSIRDLGSGVQ
;
A
#
# COMPACT_ATOMS: atom_id res chain seq x y z
N LEU A 1 2.87 6.80 26.75
CA LEU A 1 3.16 7.04 25.35
C LEU A 1 3.80 5.80 24.75
N TYR A 2 3.35 5.35 23.60
CA TYR A 2 3.95 4.25 22.85
C TYR A 2 5.26 4.69 22.18
N SER A 3 6.02 3.75 21.63
CA SER A 3 7.32 4.00 20.96
C SER A 3 7.23 5.00 19.81
N TRP A 4 6.06 5.14 19.19
CA TRP A 4 5.78 6.11 18.11
C TRP A 4 5.37 7.51 18.60
N ALA A 5 5.44 7.78 19.90
CA ALA A 5 5.30 9.09 20.54
C ALA A 5 3.90 9.75 20.48
N HIS A 6 2.83 8.97 20.31
CA HIS A 6 1.44 9.43 20.47
C HIS A 6 0.57 8.39 21.18
N ASN A 7 -0.68 8.75 21.53
CA ASN A 7 -1.53 7.91 22.39
C ASN A 7 -2.39 6.88 21.63
N ARG A 8 -2.42 6.88 20.30
CA ARG A 8 -3.13 5.84 19.56
C ARG A 8 -2.47 4.50 19.79
N ARG A 9 -3.27 3.45 19.82
CA ARG A 9 -2.81 2.06 20.06
C ARG A 9 -2.14 1.41 18.85
N PHE A 10 -1.89 2.20 17.79
CA PHE A 10 -1.09 1.83 16.61
C PHE A 10 -0.33 3.05 16.08
N ASN A 11 0.75 2.83 15.36
CA ASN A 11 1.56 3.86 14.74
C ASN A 11 0.83 4.42 13.51
N GLY A 12 0.08 5.50 13.69
CA GLY A 12 -0.85 6.03 12.70
C GLY A 12 -0.22 7.06 11.75
N TYR A 13 -0.52 6.93 10.46
CA TYR A 13 -0.01 7.80 9.39
C TYR A 13 -0.32 9.28 9.60
N THR A 14 -1.50 9.60 10.12
CA THR A 14 -1.89 11.00 10.36
C THR A 14 -0.90 11.72 11.29
N GLU A 15 -0.47 11.05 12.35
CA GLU A 15 0.48 11.59 13.32
C GLU A 15 1.91 11.61 12.76
N TYR A 16 2.28 10.57 12.01
CA TYR A 16 3.55 10.49 11.29
C TYR A 16 3.74 11.67 10.32
N ILE A 17 2.76 11.91 9.44
CA ILE A 17 2.81 13.01 8.47
C ILE A 17 2.75 14.37 9.16
N ARG A 18 1.93 14.53 10.20
CA ARG A 18 1.87 15.78 10.96
C ARG A 18 3.23 16.14 11.57
N LYS A 19 3.95 15.16 12.09
CA LYS A 19 5.30 15.34 12.62
C LYS A 19 6.32 15.69 11.53
N ALA A 20 6.24 15.02 10.37
CA ALA A 20 7.17 15.25 9.25
C ALA A 20 7.04 16.66 8.65
N PHE A 21 5.84 17.26 8.68
CA PHE A 21 5.56 18.55 8.02
C PHE A 21 5.20 19.69 8.98
N ASP A 22 5.24 19.46 10.28
CA ASP A 22 4.77 20.40 11.30
C ASP A 22 3.36 20.94 10.97
N GLY A 23 2.49 20.08 10.49
CA GLY A 23 1.14 20.48 10.11
C GLY A 23 0.36 19.43 9.32
N ARG A 24 -0.80 19.85 8.85
CA ARG A 24 -1.70 18.99 8.07
C ARG A 24 -1.28 18.97 6.61
N VAL A 25 -1.12 17.77 6.07
CA VAL A 25 -0.84 17.52 4.65
C VAL A 25 -1.97 16.68 4.06
N GLN A 26 -2.34 16.96 2.83
CA GLN A 26 -3.35 16.21 2.09
C GLN A 26 -2.74 15.56 0.85
N LYS A 27 -3.05 14.27 0.62
CA LYS A 27 -2.74 13.60 -0.65
C LYS A 27 -3.75 14.05 -1.71
N VAL A 28 -3.25 14.44 -2.88
CA VAL A 28 -4.03 14.76 -4.08
C VAL A 28 -3.74 13.71 -5.12
N VAL A 29 -4.72 12.89 -5.41
CA VAL A 29 -4.61 11.81 -6.41
C VAL A 29 -4.57 12.40 -7.82
N VAL A 30 -3.72 11.86 -8.69
CA VAL A 30 -3.66 12.19 -10.10
C VAL A 30 -3.55 10.93 -10.94
N ASP A 31 -4.07 11.00 -12.16
CA ASP A 31 -3.90 9.99 -13.21
C ASP A 31 -3.09 10.59 -14.36
N ALA A 32 -1.83 10.19 -14.47
CA ALA A 32 -0.91 10.69 -15.50
C ALA A 32 -0.88 9.82 -16.77
N GLY A 33 -1.89 8.96 -16.95
CA GLY A 33 -2.04 8.12 -18.14
C GLY A 33 -1.06 6.95 -18.23
N PHE A 34 -0.52 6.50 -17.10
CA PHE A 34 0.31 5.30 -17.08
C PHE A 34 -0.49 4.04 -17.37
N THR A 35 0.21 2.98 -17.77
CA THR A 35 -0.32 1.62 -17.92
C THR A 35 0.38 0.64 -16.97
N CYS A 36 0.22 -0.64 -17.25
CA CYS A 36 0.81 -1.71 -16.46
C CYS A 36 1.31 -2.83 -17.38
N PRO A 37 2.52 -3.41 -17.17
CA PRO A 37 3.06 -4.49 -17.99
C PRO A 37 2.17 -5.75 -18.04
N ASN A 38 1.27 -5.92 -17.07
CA ASN A 38 0.25 -6.97 -17.06
C ASN A 38 -0.96 -6.67 -17.97
N ARG A 39 -1.02 -5.50 -18.60
CA ARG A 39 -2.14 -5.06 -19.45
C ARG A 39 -1.76 -4.80 -20.90
N ASP A 40 -0.56 -4.29 -21.15
CA ASP A 40 -0.11 -3.89 -22.47
C ASP A 40 0.56 -5.03 -23.27
N GLY A 41 0.60 -6.23 -22.73
CA GLY A 41 1.19 -7.41 -23.37
C GLY A 41 2.67 -7.64 -23.08
N THR A 42 3.34 -6.72 -22.39
CA THR A 42 4.78 -6.88 -22.07
C THR A 42 5.05 -8.07 -21.16
N LYS A 43 4.22 -8.26 -20.13
CA LYS A 43 4.25 -9.43 -19.24
C LYS A 43 2.96 -10.24 -19.26
N GLY A 44 1.85 -9.60 -19.60
CA GLY A 44 0.55 -10.23 -19.64
C GLY A 44 -0.52 -9.30 -20.18
N THR A 45 -1.73 -9.85 -20.38
CA THR A 45 -2.91 -9.12 -20.83
C THR A 45 -4.01 -9.17 -19.77
N GLY A 46 -4.89 -8.18 -19.75
CA GLY A 46 -6.05 -8.14 -18.85
C GLY A 46 -5.77 -7.72 -17.40
N GLY A 47 -4.52 -7.62 -16.98
CA GLY A 47 -4.14 -7.17 -15.63
C GLY A 47 -4.27 -8.25 -14.56
N CYS A 48 -4.12 -7.84 -13.29
CA CYS A 48 -4.40 -8.70 -12.14
C CYS A 48 -5.90 -9.03 -12.09
N SER A 49 -6.25 -10.22 -11.58
CA SER A 49 -7.64 -10.73 -11.63
C SER A 49 -8.65 -9.84 -10.89
N TYR A 50 -8.21 -9.11 -9.86
CA TYR A 50 -9.02 -8.21 -9.03
C TYR A 50 -9.06 -6.77 -9.52
N CYS A 51 -8.21 -6.40 -10.51
CA CYS A 51 -7.90 -5.00 -10.78
C CYS A 51 -8.90 -4.34 -11.73
N ASN A 52 -9.57 -3.32 -11.20
CA ASN A 52 -10.30 -2.31 -11.97
C ASN A 52 -9.94 -0.92 -11.41
N ASN A 53 -9.11 -0.16 -12.13
CA ASN A 53 -8.63 1.15 -11.65
C ASN A 53 -9.74 2.21 -11.56
N ASP A 54 -10.80 2.11 -12.35
CA ASP A 54 -11.92 3.06 -12.31
C ASP A 54 -12.61 3.06 -10.94
N ALA A 55 -12.50 1.95 -10.20
CA ALA A 55 -13.05 1.81 -8.85
C ALA A 55 -12.32 2.66 -7.79
N PHE A 56 -11.12 3.15 -8.08
CA PHE A 56 -10.27 3.83 -7.11
C PHE A 56 -9.91 5.25 -7.48
N ASN A 57 -10.29 5.72 -8.68
CA ASN A 57 -10.01 7.07 -9.13
C ASN A 57 -11.07 8.05 -8.59
N PRO A 58 -10.65 9.16 -7.94
CA PRO A 58 -11.55 10.25 -7.63
C PRO A 58 -12.19 10.83 -8.91
N SER A 59 -13.41 11.36 -8.79
CA SER A 59 -14.17 11.89 -9.93
C SER A 59 -13.51 13.07 -10.66
N TYR A 60 -12.54 13.73 -10.03
CA TYR A 60 -11.78 14.82 -10.64
C TYR A 60 -10.55 14.35 -11.42
N CYS A 61 -10.14 13.08 -11.28
CA CYS A 61 -9.03 12.50 -12.04
C CYS A 61 -9.48 12.06 -13.43
N ASN A 62 -8.81 12.58 -14.45
CA ASN A 62 -9.04 12.20 -15.83
C ASN A 62 -7.69 12.20 -16.59
N PRO A 63 -7.21 11.06 -17.12
CA PRO A 63 -5.91 10.97 -17.78
C PRO A 63 -5.79 11.82 -19.07
N ILE A 64 -6.92 12.30 -19.64
CA ILE A 64 -6.93 13.19 -20.79
C ILE A 64 -6.62 14.65 -20.39
N GLU A 65 -6.85 15.00 -19.10
CA GLU A 65 -6.59 16.35 -18.61
C GLU A 65 -5.13 16.56 -18.25
N PRO A 66 -4.59 17.78 -18.47
CA PRO A 66 -3.24 18.11 -18.03
C PRO A 66 -3.04 17.87 -16.53
N LEU A 67 -1.84 17.44 -16.15
CA LEU A 67 -1.52 17.08 -14.76
C LEU A 67 -1.78 18.24 -13.79
N HIS A 68 -1.35 19.46 -14.14
CA HIS A 68 -1.59 20.66 -13.32
C HIS A 68 -3.09 20.95 -13.10
N ALA A 69 -3.95 20.67 -14.07
CA ALA A 69 -5.38 20.86 -13.93
C ALA A 69 -6.00 19.85 -12.96
N GLN A 70 -5.55 18.58 -12.99
CA GLN A 70 -5.97 17.57 -12.03
C GLN A 70 -5.51 17.92 -10.60
N ILE A 71 -4.28 18.43 -10.44
CA ILE A 71 -3.76 18.87 -9.13
C ILE A 71 -4.62 20.01 -8.59
N ALA A 72 -4.91 21.04 -9.40
CA ALA A 72 -5.76 22.16 -9.00
C ALA A 72 -7.15 21.70 -8.55
N LYS A 73 -7.83 20.88 -9.37
CA LYS A 73 -9.14 20.32 -9.03
C LYS A 73 -9.11 19.47 -7.75
N GLY A 74 -8.06 18.69 -7.57
CA GLY A 74 -7.88 17.88 -6.36
C GLY A 74 -7.67 18.72 -5.10
N ILE A 75 -6.92 19.81 -5.19
CA ILE A 75 -6.74 20.76 -4.09
C ILE A 75 -8.10 21.41 -3.76
N ASP A 76 -8.83 21.88 -4.76
CA ASP A 76 -10.16 22.47 -4.57
C ASP A 76 -11.15 21.48 -3.93
N PHE A 77 -11.18 20.25 -4.43
CA PHE A 77 -12.01 19.17 -3.89
C PHE A 77 -11.73 18.93 -2.38
N HIS A 78 -10.47 18.96 -1.99
CA HIS A 78 -10.08 18.76 -0.61
C HIS A 78 -10.20 20.01 0.27
N SER A 79 -10.11 21.21 -0.30
CA SER A 79 -10.19 22.49 0.44
C SER A 79 -11.51 22.67 1.17
N VAL A 80 -12.61 22.18 0.61
CA VAL A 80 -13.95 22.22 1.23
C VAL A 80 -13.98 21.36 2.50
N ARG A 81 -13.35 20.21 2.48
CA ARG A 81 -13.36 19.22 3.58
C ARG A 81 -12.22 19.43 4.58
N TYR A 82 -11.06 19.93 4.12
CA TYR A 82 -9.80 20.01 4.88
C TYR A 82 -9.20 21.42 4.86
N ARG A 83 -9.97 22.41 5.30
CA ARG A 83 -9.65 23.86 5.30
C ARG A 83 -8.31 24.26 5.93
N ARG A 84 -7.59 23.34 6.60
CA ARG A 84 -6.32 23.60 7.29
C ARG A 84 -5.11 22.91 6.64
N ALA A 85 -5.28 22.32 5.45
CA ALA A 85 -4.16 21.76 4.71
C ALA A 85 -3.52 22.87 3.87
N PHE A 86 -2.25 23.16 4.15
CA PHE A 86 -1.46 24.16 3.42
C PHE A 86 -0.41 23.52 2.53
N ARG A 87 -0.21 22.21 2.66
CA ARG A 87 0.75 21.42 1.88
C ARG A 87 0.09 20.19 1.32
N PHE A 88 0.52 19.83 0.12
CA PHE A 88 -0.05 18.70 -0.61
C PHE A 88 1.04 17.72 -1.02
N LEU A 89 0.71 16.43 -1.03
CA LEU A 89 1.49 15.39 -1.68
C LEU A 89 0.73 14.95 -2.92
N VAL A 90 1.34 15.08 -4.08
CA VAL A 90 0.74 14.55 -5.32
C VAL A 90 0.89 13.05 -5.33
N TYR A 91 -0.22 12.33 -5.43
CA TYR A 91 -0.27 10.89 -5.40
C TYR A 91 -0.60 10.32 -6.78
N PHE A 92 0.41 9.84 -7.46
CA PHE A 92 0.29 9.06 -8.67
C PHE A 92 -0.21 7.67 -8.28
N GLN A 93 -1.51 7.43 -8.39
CA GLN A 93 -2.15 6.23 -7.85
C GLN A 93 -2.49 5.16 -8.89
N PRO A 94 -3.16 5.46 -10.03
CA PRO A 94 -3.61 4.44 -10.97
C PRO A 94 -2.45 3.74 -11.66
N TYR A 95 -2.57 2.42 -11.83
CA TYR A 95 -1.62 1.58 -12.57
C TYR A 95 -0.21 1.53 -11.95
N SER A 96 0.84 1.61 -12.80
CA SER A 96 2.25 1.50 -12.38
C SER A 96 2.99 2.77 -12.76
N ASN A 97 3.10 3.71 -11.84
CA ASN A 97 3.52 5.07 -12.12
C ASN A 97 5.04 5.26 -12.28
N THR A 98 5.80 4.18 -12.29
CA THR A 98 7.22 4.15 -12.71
C THR A 98 7.41 3.38 -14.03
N TYR A 99 6.32 2.91 -14.64
CA TYR A 99 6.36 2.15 -15.89
C TYR A 99 6.37 3.07 -17.10
N ALA A 100 7.48 3.80 -17.25
CA ALA A 100 7.80 4.66 -18.38
C ALA A 100 9.32 4.89 -18.45
N PRO A 101 9.87 5.40 -19.58
CA PRO A 101 11.24 5.86 -19.64
C PRO A 101 11.52 6.98 -18.63
N LEU A 102 12.74 7.03 -18.05
CA LEU A 102 13.08 7.97 -17.00
C LEU A 102 12.84 9.44 -17.39
N PHE A 103 13.12 9.84 -18.63
CA PHE A 103 12.88 11.22 -19.05
C PHE A 103 11.41 11.63 -18.90
N ARG A 104 10.47 10.71 -19.18
CA ARG A 104 9.04 10.97 -19.03
C ARG A 104 8.63 11.05 -17.57
N LEU A 105 9.23 10.24 -16.70
CA LEU A 105 9.01 10.32 -15.26
C LEU A 105 9.49 11.66 -14.71
N LYS A 106 10.67 12.13 -15.15
CA LYS A 106 11.20 13.45 -14.78
C LYS A 106 10.23 14.57 -15.14
N GLU A 107 9.77 14.62 -16.39
CA GLU A 107 8.80 15.62 -16.83
C GLU A 107 7.58 15.68 -15.91
N LEU A 108 6.93 14.55 -15.67
CA LEU A 108 5.69 14.48 -14.87
C LEU A 108 5.91 14.79 -13.40
N TYR A 109 6.98 14.28 -12.82
CA TYR A 109 7.24 14.49 -11.38
C TYR A 109 7.70 15.91 -11.10
N GLU A 110 8.52 16.50 -11.98
CA GLU A 110 8.95 17.89 -11.88
C GLU A 110 7.78 18.86 -12.12
N GLU A 111 6.88 18.59 -13.09
CA GLU A 111 5.65 19.34 -13.26
C GLU A 111 4.80 19.34 -11.98
N ALA A 112 4.61 18.17 -11.38
CA ALA A 112 3.85 18.06 -10.14
C ALA A 112 4.51 18.82 -8.97
N LEU A 113 5.83 18.72 -8.82
CA LEU A 113 6.59 19.40 -7.76
C LEU A 113 6.67 20.91 -7.94
N ALA A 114 6.57 21.40 -9.17
CA ALA A 114 6.52 22.83 -9.46
C ALA A 114 5.19 23.48 -9.09
N PHE A 115 4.14 22.70 -8.81
CA PHE A 115 2.83 23.24 -8.47
C PHE A 115 2.83 23.88 -7.07
N PRO A 116 2.31 25.11 -6.89
CA PRO A 116 2.31 25.79 -5.61
C PRO A 116 1.67 24.98 -4.47
N GLY A 117 2.35 24.88 -3.35
CA GLY A 117 1.88 24.14 -2.18
C GLY A 117 2.16 22.65 -2.19
N VAL A 118 2.68 22.10 -3.28
CA VAL A 118 3.13 20.69 -3.34
C VAL A 118 4.45 20.54 -2.61
N ALA A 119 4.48 19.65 -1.63
CA ALA A 119 5.65 19.40 -0.77
C ALA A 119 6.31 18.04 -1.07
N GLY A 120 5.74 17.27 -1.99
CA GLY A 120 6.31 15.99 -2.38
C GLY A 120 5.39 15.09 -3.19
N LEU A 121 5.88 13.88 -3.40
CA LEU A 121 5.24 12.86 -4.23
C LEU A 121 5.01 11.57 -3.45
N VAL A 122 3.89 10.92 -3.77
CA VAL A 122 3.63 9.52 -3.45
C VAL A 122 3.40 8.80 -4.76
N ILE A 123 4.14 7.73 -5.01
CA ILE A 123 4.21 7.06 -6.32
C ILE A 123 3.79 5.61 -6.15
N GLY A 124 2.53 5.30 -6.50
CA GLY A 124 2.02 3.94 -6.51
C GLY A 124 2.56 3.16 -7.71
N THR A 125 3.18 2.03 -7.47
CA THR A 125 3.78 1.22 -8.54
C THR A 125 3.87 -0.26 -8.19
N ARG A 126 4.29 -1.05 -9.15
CA ARG A 126 4.66 -2.46 -8.98
C ARG A 126 6.15 -2.59 -8.70
N PRO A 127 6.58 -3.55 -7.88
CA PRO A 127 8.01 -3.77 -7.62
C PRO A 127 8.84 -4.01 -8.88
N ASP A 128 8.29 -4.73 -9.86
CA ASP A 128 8.96 -5.08 -11.11
C ASP A 128 8.94 -3.97 -12.19
N CYS A 129 8.39 -2.80 -11.86
CA CYS A 129 8.41 -1.60 -12.72
C CYS A 129 9.44 -0.55 -12.27
N VAL A 130 10.28 -0.89 -11.32
CA VAL A 130 11.33 0.00 -10.77
C VAL A 130 12.70 -0.61 -11.07
N ASP A 131 13.67 0.23 -11.35
CA ASP A 131 15.07 -0.12 -11.59
C ASP A 131 16.03 0.86 -10.89
N GLU A 132 17.32 0.59 -10.96
CA GLU A 132 18.36 1.39 -10.29
C GLU A 132 18.38 2.84 -10.77
N GLU A 133 18.17 3.09 -12.06
CA GLU A 133 18.18 4.44 -12.63
C GLU A 133 17.02 5.28 -12.09
N LYS A 134 15.84 4.69 -12.02
CA LYS A 134 14.64 5.33 -11.45
C LYS A 134 14.78 5.58 -9.96
N LEU A 135 15.28 4.57 -9.21
CA LEU A 135 15.51 4.74 -7.77
C LEU A 135 16.56 5.80 -7.47
N GLY A 136 17.65 5.86 -8.23
CA GLY A 136 18.67 6.91 -8.12
C GLY A 136 18.06 8.30 -8.29
N TYR A 137 17.23 8.49 -9.31
CA TYR A 137 16.52 9.76 -9.52
C TYR A 137 15.56 10.09 -8.37
N LEU A 138 14.81 9.11 -7.87
CA LEU A 138 13.92 9.32 -6.72
C LEU A 138 14.68 9.63 -5.43
N ALA A 139 15.87 9.06 -5.27
CA ALA A 139 16.77 9.38 -4.17
C ALA A 139 17.26 10.83 -4.24
N ASP A 140 17.65 11.31 -5.42
CA ASP A 140 18.01 12.71 -5.63
C ASP A 140 16.84 13.66 -5.32
N LEU A 141 15.64 13.33 -5.74
CA LEU A 141 14.44 14.10 -5.39
C LEU A 141 14.17 14.08 -3.89
N SER A 142 14.41 12.96 -3.22
CA SER A 142 14.14 12.81 -1.78
C SER A 142 15.01 13.69 -0.89
N GLN A 143 16.13 14.23 -1.41
CA GLN A 143 16.98 15.21 -0.71
C GLN A 143 16.30 16.57 -0.53
N ARG A 144 15.31 16.88 -1.37
CA ARG A 144 14.63 18.20 -1.40
C ARG A 144 13.14 18.13 -1.10
N TYR A 145 12.52 17.01 -1.37
CA TYR A 145 11.08 16.81 -1.29
C TYR A 145 10.75 15.55 -0.49
N PHE A 146 9.52 15.47 0.00
CA PHE A 146 9.00 14.21 0.48
C PHE A 146 8.73 13.29 -0.71
N VAL A 147 9.45 12.19 -0.83
CA VAL A 147 9.22 11.17 -1.86
C VAL A 147 8.98 9.83 -1.19
N GLN A 148 7.87 9.20 -1.56
CA GLN A 148 7.50 7.86 -1.10
C GLN A 148 7.09 6.99 -2.28
N VAL A 149 7.71 5.82 -2.42
CA VAL A 149 7.30 4.80 -3.38
C VAL A 149 6.37 3.81 -2.68
N GLU A 150 5.14 3.66 -3.17
CA GLU A 150 4.16 2.72 -2.63
C GLU A 150 4.08 1.48 -3.54
N TYR A 151 4.57 0.37 -3.03
CA TYR A 151 4.60 -0.91 -3.75
C TYR A 151 3.32 -1.70 -3.55
N GLY A 152 2.62 -2.02 -4.63
CA GLY A 152 1.54 -3.01 -4.60
C GLY A 152 2.16 -4.40 -4.51
N ILE A 153 2.28 -4.95 -3.32
CA ILE A 153 2.79 -6.31 -3.06
C ILE A 153 1.63 -7.30 -3.13
N GLU A 154 0.57 -7.00 -2.44
CA GLU A 154 -0.73 -7.65 -2.32
C GLU A 154 -0.73 -8.88 -1.42
N SER A 155 0.32 -9.74 -1.46
CA SER A 155 0.49 -10.94 -0.64
C SER A 155 1.98 -11.29 -0.50
N CYS A 156 2.34 -11.97 0.58
CA CYS A 156 3.67 -12.55 0.80
C CYS A 156 3.84 -13.94 0.15
N TYR A 157 2.81 -14.49 -0.49
CA TYR A 157 2.81 -15.86 -0.99
C TYR A 157 2.78 -15.92 -2.52
N ASN A 158 3.80 -16.52 -3.13
CA ASN A 158 3.90 -16.64 -4.60
C ASN A 158 2.72 -17.42 -5.20
N LYS A 159 2.21 -18.46 -4.51
CA LYS A 159 1.00 -19.18 -4.93
C LYS A 159 -0.21 -18.25 -5.12
N THR A 160 -0.36 -17.26 -4.23
CA THR A 160 -1.44 -16.28 -4.30
C THR A 160 -1.15 -15.25 -5.39
N LEU A 161 0.08 -14.75 -5.49
CA LEU A 161 0.47 -13.79 -6.53
C LEU A 161 0.29 -14.39 -7.94
N GLU A 162 0.64 -15.65 -8.15
CA GLU A 162 0.37 -16.37 -9.39
C GLU A 162 -1.13 -16.49 -9.67
N ARG A 163 -1.92 -16.92 -8.67
CA ARG A 163 -3.37 -17.07 -8.80
C ARG A 163 -4.08 -15.79 -9.19
N ILE A 164 -3.68 -14.65 -8.61
CA ILE A 164 -4.27 -13.35 -8.94
C ILE A 164 -3.64 -12.71 -10.19
N ASN A 165 -2.77 -13.43 -10.91
CA ASN A 165 -2.06 -12.94 -12.08
C ASN A 165 -1.27 -11.65 -11.79
N ARG A 166 -0.51 -11.63 -10.66
CA ARG A 166 0.23 -10.42 -10.26
C ARG A 166 1.41 -10.13 -11.19
N GLY A 167 2.04 -11.17 -11.76
CA GLY A 167 3.12 -11.06 -12.74
C GLY A 167 4.50 -10.66 -12.17
N HIS A 168 4.66 -10.72 -10.86
CA HIS A 168 5.92 -10.71 -10.13
C HIS A 168 5.79 -11.59 -8.88
N ASP A 169 6.91 -12.06 -8.35
CA ASP A 169 7.04 -12.81 -7.12
C ASP A 169 7.27 -11.91 -5.90
N PHE A 170 7.18 -12.50 -4.72
CA PHE A 170 7.39 -11.79 -3.46
C PHE A 170 8.87 -11.39 -3.27
N GLU A 171 9.81 -12.20 -3.74
CA GLU A 171 11.25 -11.93 -3.70
C GLU A 171 11.61 -10.65 -4.45
N THR A 172 10.94 -10.38 -5.57
CA THR A 172 11.07 -9.11 -6.30
C THR A 172 10.62 -7.93 -5.43
N ALA A 173 9.51 -8.07 -4.71
CA ALA A 173 9.05 -7.03 -3.79
C ALA A 173 10.05 -6.80 -2.64
N GLN A 174 10.55 -7.87 -2.03
CA GLN A 174 11.55 -7.78 -0.96
C GLN A 174 12.82 -7.07 -1.43
N ARG A 175 13.37 -7.47 -2.57
CA ARG A 175 14.57 -6.89 -3.16
C ARG A 175 14.39 -5.40 -3.44
N MET A 176 13.27 -4.99 -4.04
CA MET A 176 13.05 -3.60 -4.41
C MET A 176 12.79 -2.70 -3.19
N ILE A 177 12.10 -3.18 -2.17
CA ILE A 177 11.93 -2.46 -0.90
C ILE A 177 13.28 -2.29 -0.19
N GLN A 178 14.06 -3.37 -0.12
CA GLN A 178 15.40 -3.31 0.47
C GLN A 178 16.27 -2.26 -0.27
N ARG A 179 16.25 -2.29 -1.59
CA ARG A 179 17.03 -1.35 -2.41
C ARG A 179 16.56 0.09 -2.27
N THR A 180 15.25 0.32 -2.20
CA THR A 180 14.64 1.64 -1.95
C THR A 180 15.10 2.22 -0.61
N HIS A 181 15.10 1.38 0.43
CA HIS A 181 15.58 1.75 1.75
C HIS A 181 17.09 2.09 1.77
N GLU A 182 17.93 1.28 1.11
CA GLU A 182 19.38 1.52 1.01
C GLU A 182 19.71 2.87 0.37
N LEU A 183 18.88 3.32 -0.57
CA LEU A 183 19.01 4.62 -1.24
C LEU A 183 18.38 5.77 -0.46
N GLY A 184 17.83 5.52 0.74
CA GLY A 184 17.23 6.55 1.60
C GLY A 184 15.89 7.07 1.11
N VAL A 185 15.22 6.35 0.18
CA VAL A 185 13.87 6.68 -0.28
C VAL A 185 12.84 5.98 0.61
N ARG A 186 11.76 6.69 0.96
CA ARG A 186 10.66 6.10 1.74
C ARG A 186 9.89 5.08 0.94
N SER A 187 9.56 3.97 1.58
CA SER A 187 8.74 2.91 0.99
C SER A 187 7.41 2.75 1.69
N GLY A 188 6.37 2.50 0.91
CA GLY A 188 5.06 2.04 1.38
C GLY A 188 4.73 0.69 0.76
N ALA A 189 3.85 -0.08 1.40
CA ALA A 189 3.39 -1.35 0.88
C ALA A 189 1.87 -1.47 0.96
N HIS A 190 1.26 -2.10 -0.06
CA HIS A 190 -0.15 -2.45 -0.09
C HIS A 190 -0.31 -3.96 0.03
N PHE A 191 -1.29 -4.38 0.85
CA PHE A 191 -1.68 -5.78 1.04
C PHE A 191 -3.19 -5.93 0.96
N ILE A 192 -3.64 -7.06 0.42
CA ILE A 192 -5.07 -7.39 0.30
C ILE A 192 -5.34 -8.68 1.07
N PHE A 193 -6.14 -8.60 2.11
CA PHE A 193 -6.55 -9.77 2.89
C PHE A 193 -7.83 -10.40 2.36
N GLY A 194 -7.90 -11.72 2.38
CA GLY A 194 -9.00 -12.51 1.83
C GLY A 194 -8.80 -12.90 0.37
N LEU A 195 -7.59 -12.77 -0.18
CA LEU A 195 -7.26 -13.27 -1.52
C LEU A 195 -7.49 -14.79 -1.58
N PRO A 196 -8.00 -15.32 -2.72
CA PRO A 196 -8.32 -16.72 -2.82
C PRO A 196 -7.06 -17.59 -2.71
N GLY A 197 -7.14 -18.62 -1.87
CA GLY A 197 -6.07 -19.59 -1.63
C GLY A 197 -5.18 -19.31 -0.42
N GLU A 198 -5.50 -18.27 0.36
CA GLU A 198 -4.87 -17.99 1.65
C GLU A 198 -5.77 -18.38 2.81
N SER A 199 -5.22 -19.10 3.77
CA SER A 199 -5.86 -19.33 5.07
C SER A 199 -5.72 -18.12 6.00
N LEU A 200 -6.54 -18.07 7.04
CA LEU A 200 -6.46 -17.02 8.05
C LEU A 200 -5.10 -17.01 8.77
N GLU A 201 -4.54 -18.18 9.00
CA GLU A 201 -3.23 -18.34 9.61
C GLU A 201 -2.11 -17.82 8.73
N GLU A 202 -2.15 -18.11 7.44
CA GLU A 202 -1.18 -17.56 6.47
C GLU A 202 -1.26 -16.05 6.41
N MET A 203 -2.45 -15.46 6.32
CA MET A 203 -2.62 -14.00 6.35
C MET A 203 -2.08 -13.38 7.66
N LEU A 204 -2.25 -14.03 8.81
CA LEU A 204 -1.69 -13.57 10.09
C LEU A 204 -0.15 -13.69 10.16
N GLU A 205 0.40 -14.71 9.51
CA GLU A 205 1.86 -14.91 9.40
C GLU A 205 2.54 -13.80 8.61
N GLU A 206 1.84 -13.20 7.63
CA GLU A 206 2.35 -12.05 6.85
C GLU A 206 2.83 -10.91 7.76
N ALA A 207 2.20 -10.69 8.92
CA ALA A 207 2.65 -9.67 9.87
C ALA A 207 4.11 -9.87 10.28
N SER A 208 4.53 -11.13 10.50
CA SER A 208 5.91 -11.48 10.86
C SER A 208 6.84 -11.35 9.66
N ILE A 209 6.39 -11.69 8.46
CA ILE A 209 7.17 -11.58 7.23
C ILE A 209 7.42 -10.10 6.91
N ILE A 210 6.37 -9.30 6.89
CA ILE A 210 6.38 -7.86 6.62
C ILE A 210 7.25 -7.12 7.64
N SER A 211 7.20 -7.48 8.90
CA SER A 211 7.96 -6.84 9.97
C SER A 211 9.49 -7.00 9.83
N ARG A 212 9.96 -7.91 8.99
CA ARG A 212 11.38 -8.09 8.65
C ARG A 212 11.84 -7.24 7.46
N MET A 213 10.90 -6.59 6.78
CA MET A 213 11.19 -5.72 5.63
C MET A 213 11.34 -4.26 6.10
N PRO A 214 12.24 -3.47 5.51
CA PRO A 214 12.42 -2.06 5.85
C PRO A 214 11.32 -1.18 5.20
N ILE A 215 10.07 -1.41 5.60
CA ILE A 215 8.89 -0.69 5.12
C ILE A 215 8.59 0.45 6.08
N ASP A 216 8.42 1.68 5.55
CA ASP A 216 8.04 2.84 6.35
C ASP A 216 6.55 2.88 6.63
N THR A 217 5.71 2.65 5.60
CA THR A 217 4.26 2.73 5.72
C THR A 217 3.55 1.52 5.11
N ILE A 218 2.36 1.19 5.62
CA ILE A 218 1.56 0.08 5.11
C ILE A 218 0.09 0.45 4.97
N LYS A 219 -0.54 -0.05 3.90
CA LYS A 219 -1.99 0.01 3.67
C LYS A 219 -2.55 -1.40 3.58
N PHE A 220 -3.61 -1.63 4.31
CA PHE A 220 -4.38 -2.86 4.23
C PHE A 220 -5.69 -2.64 3.49
N HIS A 221 -6.08 -3.62 2.71
CA HIS A 221 -7.36 -3.71 2.04
C HIS A 221 -7.96 -5.08 2.35
N GLN A 222 -9.24 -5.12 2.70
CA GLN A 222 -10.02 -6.35 2.58
C GLN A 222 -10.28 -6.61 1.10
N LEU A 223 -10.37 -7.85 0.69
CA LEU A 223 -10.77 -8.18 -0.67
C LEU A 223 -12.20 -7.68 -0.92
N GLN A 224 -12.34 -6.87 -1.96
CA GLN A 224 -13.63 -6.42 -2.50
C GLN A 224 -13.75 -6.92 -3.94
N VAL A 225 -14.78 -7.69 -4.22
CA VAL A 225 -15.02 -8.22 -5.56
C VAL A 225 -15.63 -7.12 -6.42
N VAL A 226 -14.79 -6.55 -7.31
CA VAL A 226 -15.16 -5.42 -8.16
C VAL A 226 -15.78 -5.92 -9.47
N ARG A 227 -16.86 -5.25 -9.92
CA ARG A 227 -17.56 -5.57 -11.17
C ARG A 227 -16.65 -5.44 -12.38
N GLY A 228 -16.87 -6.30 -13.37
CA GLY A 228 -16.12 -6.33 -14.63
C GLY A 228 -14.71 -6.91 -14.51
N THR A 229 -14.34 -7.48 -13.35
CA THR A 229 -13.04 -8.14 -13.16
C THR A 229 -13.13 -9.65 -13.42
N ARG A 230 -11.99 -10.30 -13.72
CA ARG A 230 -11.90 -11.77 -13.78
C ARG A 230 -12.25 -12.40 -12.44
N MET A 231 -11.90 -11.74 -11.35
CA MET A 231 -12.20 -12.19 -9.99
C MET A 231 -13.71 -12.20 -9.71
N GLU A 232 -14.49 -11.28 -10.27
CA GLU A 232 -15.95 -11.34 -10.20
C GLU A 232 -16.50 -12.61 -10.86
N GLN A 233 -15.99 -12.95 -12.06
CA GLN A 233 -16.42 -14.17 -12.76
C GLN A 233 -16.06 -15.44 -11.96
N GLU A 234 -14.87 -15.48 -11.38
CA GLU A 234 -14.42 -16.58 -10.53
C GLU A 234 -15.27 -16.68 -9.26
N TYR A 235 -15.60 -15.55 -8.64
CA TYR A 235 -16.46 -15.49 -7.47
C TYR A 235 -17.88 -15.99 -7.75
N ILE A 236 -18.48 -15.59 -8.88
CA ILE A 236 -19.81 -16.06 -9.30
C ILE A 236 -19.81 -17.58 -9.51
N ALA A 237 -18.75 -18.13 -10.12
CA ALA A 237 -18.64 -19.56 -10.38
C ALA A 237 -18.42 -20.38 -9.10
N ASN A 238 -17.61 -19.89 -8.16
CA ASN A 238 -17.20 -20.60 -6.96
C ASN A 238 -17.03 -19.67 -5.74
N PRO A 239 -18.12 -19.18 -5.13
CA PRO A 239 -18.04 -18.26 -4.00
C PRO A 239 -17.29 -18.81 -2.78
N SER A 240 -17.32 -20.13 -2.60
CA SER A 240 -16.66 -20.81 -1.47
C SER A 240 -15.13 -20.78 -1.51
N HIS A 241 -14.53 -20.41 -2.64
CA HIS A 241 -13.08 -20.26 -2.75
C HIS A 241 -12.56 -18.95 -2.16
N PHE A 242 -13.46 -18.07 -1.73
CA PHE A 242 -13.14 -16.73 -1.25
C PHE A 242 -13.45 -16.60 0.24
N HIS A 243 -12.47 -16.19 1.02
CA HIS A 243 -12.72 -15.81 2.40
C HIS A 243 -13.25 -14.36 2.44
N GLN A 244 -14.56 -14.24 2.64
CA GLN A 244 -15.20 -12.94 2.79
C GLN A 244 -15.39 -12.64 4.26
N PHE A 245 -14.60 -11.73 4.75
CA PHE A 245 -14.74 -11.25 6.13
C PHE A 245 -16.08 -10.54 6.34
N SER A 246 -16.80 -10.92 7.38
CA SER A 246 -17.73 -9.98 8.02
C SER A 246 -16.92 -8.82 8.63
N LEU A 247 -17.58 -7.73 8.98
CA LEU A 247 -16.89 -6.58 9.58
C LEU A 247 -16.25 -6.96 10.93
N GLU A 248 -16.95 -7.71 11.75
CA GLU A 248 -16.52 -8.18 13.06
C GLU A 248 -15.31 -9.12 12.95
N GLU A 249 -15.35 -10.07 12.02
CA GLU A 249 -14.22 -10.97 11.72
C GLU A 249 -13.00 -10.19 11.23
N TYR A 250 -13.20 -9.19 10.37
CA TYR A 250 -12.12 -8.36 9.89
C TYR A 250 -11.47 -7.52 11.00
N ILE A 251 -12.28 -6.95 11.89
CA ILE A 251 -11.77 -6.21 13.05
C ILE A 251 -10.96 -7.14 13.95
N ASP A 252 -11.46 -8.33 14.26
CA ASP A 252 -10.71 -9.33 15.03
C ASP A 252 -9.38 -9.69 14.38
N PHE A 253 -9.42 -9.98 13.08
CA PHE A 253 -8.25 -10.30 12.28
C PHE A 253 -7.22 -9.16 12.31
N ILE A 254 -7.62 -7.92 12.02
CA ILE A 254 -6.74 -6.74 12.01
C ILE A 254 -6.06 -6.52 13.36
N ILE A 255 -6.76 -6.71 14.45
CA ILE A 255 -6.18 -6.58 15.80
C ILE A 255 -5.12 -7.66 16.04
N ARG A 256 -5.43 -8.91 15.73
CA ARG A 256 -4.48 -10.03 15.84
C ARG A 256 -3.27 -9.83 14.92
N PHE A 257 -3.46 -9.20 13.77
CA PHE A 257 -2.39 -8.85 12.85
C PHE A 257 -1.52 -7.71 13.42
N LEU A 258 -2.14 -6.62 13.92
CA LEU A 258 -1.44 -5.49 14.52
C LEU A 258 -0.59 -5.91 15.73
N GLU A 259 -1.09 -6.80 16.58
CA GLU A 259 -0.33 -7.33 17.73
C GLU A 259 1.02 -7.92 17.32
N ARG A 260 1.11 -8.47 16.08
CA ARG A 260 2.31 -9.12 15.52
C ARG A 260 3.16 -8.19 14.67
N LEU A 261 2.57 -7.09 14.18
CA LEU A 261 3.24 -6.15 13.28
C LEU A 261 4.27 -5.31 14.03
N SER A 262 5.45 -5.12 13.43
CA SER A 262 6.48 -4.24 13.99
C SER A 262 5.94 -2.85 14.34
N PRO A 263 6.22 -2.33 15.55
CA PRO A 263 5.81 -0.99 15.95
C PRO A 263 6.48 0.15 15.16
N SER A 264 7.54 -0.14 14.41
CA SER A 264 8.19 0.84 13.53
C SER A 264 7.39 1.15 12.26
N ILE A 265 6.55 0.22 11.81
CA ILE A 265 5.77 0.37 10.57
C ILE A 265 4.57 1.27 10.82
N VAL A 266 4.43 2.32 10.02
CA VAL A 266 3.33 3.27 10.10
C VAL A 266 2.11 2.75 9.34
N VAL A 267 0.97 2.60 10.00
CA VAL A 267 -0.26 2.15 9.37
C VAL A 267 -1.02 3.34 8.79
N GLU A 268 -1.17 3.36 7.47
CA GLU A 268 -1.88 4.42 6.77
C GLU A 268 -3.38 4.13 6.63
N ARG A 269 -3.73 2.87 6.36
CA ARG A 269 -5.13 2.47 6.11
C ARG A 269 -5.34 1.02 6.54
N PHE A 270 -6.51 0.75 7.13
CA PHE A 270 -6.91 -0.60 7.53
C PHE A 270 -7.87 -1.29 6.56
N ALA A 271 -8.60 -0.53 5.73
CA ALA A 271 -9.58 -1.08 4.82
C ALA A 271 -9.72 -0.21 3.56
N GLY A 272 -10.00 -0.82 2.42
CA GLY A 272 -10.31 -0.12 1.18
C GLY A 272 -11.79 0.29 1.11
N GLU A 273 -12.08 1.33 0.34
CA GLU A 273 -13.44 1.73 -0.03
C GLU A 273 -13.54 1.74 -1.56
N VAL A 274 -14.41 0.89 -2.10
CA VAL A 274 -14.82 0.90 -3.51
C VAL A 274 -16.22 1.50 -3.58
N PRO A 275 -16.53 2.37 -4.55
CA PRO A 275 -17.88 2.89 -4.73
C PRO A 275 -18.92 1.75 -4.84
N PRO A 276 -20.04 1.80 -4.09
CA PRO A 276 -21.02 0.71 -4.04
C PRO A 276 -21.52 0.22 -5.40
N PRO A 277 -21.76 1.07 -6.42
CA PRO A 277 -22.15 0.60 -7.75
C PRO A 277 -21.15 -0.28 -8.47
N MET A 278 -19.87 -0.19 -8.08
CA MET A 278 -18.77 -0.98 -8.67
C MET A 278 -18.52 -2.29 -7.95
N LEU A 279 -19.14 -2.52 -6.80
CA LEU A 279 -19.02 -3.78 -6.06
C LEU A 279 -19.99 -4.84 -6.61
N HIS A 280 -19.54 -6.09 -6.68
CA HIS A 280 -20.41 -7.23 -6.98
C HIS A 280 -21.48 -7.38 -5.89
N HIS A 281 -21.07 -7.27 -4.62
CA HIS A 281 -21.96 -7.28 -3.47
C HIS A 281 -21.36 -6.40 -2.35
N LEU A 282 -22.22 -5.93 -1.46
CA LEU A 282 -21.83 -5.16 -0.29
C LEU A 282 -21.52 -6.11 0.87
N SER A 283 -20.24 -6.27 1.20
CA SER A 283 -19.81 -7.15 2.30
C SER A 283 -20.06 -6.55 3.70
N TRP A 284 -20.02 -5.22 3.80
CA TRP A 284 -20.15 -4.49 5.08
C TRP A 284 -21.20 -3.37 5.00
N ASP A 285 -22.29 -3.60 4.30
CA ASP A 285 -23.28 -2.56 3.98
C ASP A 285 -22.61 -1.29 3.40
N LEU A 286 -23.01 -0.12 3.84
CA LEU A 286 -22.43 1.17 3.40
C LEU A 286 -21.54 1.81 4.47
N ILE A 287 -20.86 0.99 5.28
CA ILE A 287 -19.97 1.49 6.34
C ILE A 287 -18.77 2.19 5.72
N ARG A 288 -18.54 3.43 6.15
CA ARG A 288 -17.39 4.22 5.74
C ARG A 288 -16.14 3.88 6.55
N TYR A 289 -14.99 4.13 5.96
CA TYR A 289 -13.68 3.88 6.57
C TYR A 289 -13.51 4.51 7.97
N ASP A 290 -14.03 5.71 8.18
CA ASP A 290 -13.93 6.38 9.49
C ASP A 290 -14.67 5.62 10.59
N GLU A 291 -15.77 4.95 10.27
CA GLU A 291 -16.47 4.09 11.21
C GLU A 291 -15.73 2.77 11.46
N VAL A 292 -15.15 2.17 10.40
CA VAL A 292 -14.28 0.98 10.55
C VAL A 292 -13.11 1.30 11.48
N LEU A 293 -12.44 2.42 11.26
CA LEU A 293 -11.32 2.88 12.09
C LEU A 293 -11.73 3.07 13.55
N LYS A 294 -12.86 3.72 13.83
CA LYS A 294 -13.36 3.89 15.20
C LYS A 294 -13.64 2.57 15.90
N ARG A 295 -14.20 1.58 15.17
CA ARG A 295 -14.44 0.24 15.75
C ARG A 295 -13.14 -0.50 16.05
N ILE A 296 -12.13 -0.40 15.18
CA ILE A 296 -10.79 -0.96 15.43
C ILE A 296 -10.19 -0.31 16.69
N GLU A 297 -10.21 1.03 16.81
CA GLU A 297 -9.68 1.74 17.96
C GLU A 297 -10.40 1.33 19.26
N LYS A 298 -11.73 1.29 19.26
CA LYS A 298 -12.53 0.87 20.39
C LYS A 298 -12.23 -0.57 20.81
N GLU A 299 -12.02 -1.46 19.85
CA GLU A 299 -11.73 -2.86 20.12
C GLU A 299 -10.30 -3.07 20.65
N LEU A 300 -9.32 -2.29 20.15
CA LEU A 300 -7.96 -2.23 20.72
C LEU A 300 -8.00 -1.77 22.20
N GLU A 301 -8.83 -0.77 22.51
CA GLU A 301 -9.04 -0.32 23.89
C GLU A 301 -9.68 -1.41 24.74
N ARG A 302 -10.75 -2.02 24.27
CA ARG A 302 -11.49 -3.07 24.99
C ARG A 302 -10.61 -4.28 25.35
N ARG A 303 -9.68 -4.64 24.44
CA ARG A 303 -8.73 -5.76 24.63
C ARG A 303 -7.47 -5.34 25.39
N ASP A 304 -7.32 -4.07 25.69
CA ASP A 304 -6.10 -3.48 26.27
C ASP A 304 -4.82 -3.90 25.52
N THR A 305 -4.87 -3.87 24.18
CA THR A 305 -3.77 -4.29 23.32
C THR A 305 -3.37 -3.17 22.34
N TYR A 306 -2.23 -3.33 21.66
CA TYR A 306 -1.67 -2.34 20.75
C TYR A 306 -0.76 -2.99 19.71
N GLN A 307 -0.39 -2.24 18.67
CA GLN A 307 0.53 -2.69 17.63
C GLN A 307 1.86 -3.13 18.25
N GLY A 308 2.29 -4.33 17.90
CA GLY A 308 3.54 -4.90 18.37
C GLY A 308 3.50 -5.48 19.77
N SER A 309 2.32 -5.56 20.43
CA SER A 309 2.21 -6.15 21.77
C SER A 309 2.66 -7.61 21.84
N ARG A 310 2.65 -8.32 20.72
CA ARG A 310 3.16 -9.70 20.55
C ARG A 310 4.31 -9.81 19.55
N PHE A 311 4.84 -8.66 19.08
CA PHE A 311 5.96 -8.65 18.18
C PHE A 311 7.23 -9.12 18.90
N LYS A 312 7.86 -10.18 18.37
CA LYS A 312 9.14 -10.69 18.89
C LYS A 312 10.24 -10.24 17.93
N VAL A 313 11.16 -9.41 18.41
CA VAL A 313 12.42 -9.16 17.72
C VAL A 313 13.16 -10.50 17.65
N GLN A 314 13.24 -11.11 16.47
CA GLN A 314 14.11 -12.27 16.29
C GLN A 314 15.55 -11.79 16.39
N ASP A 315 16.26 -12.32 17.38
CA ASP A 315 17.67 -12.04 17.61
C ASP A 315 18.48 -12.47 16.36
N SER A 316 19.00 -11.50 15.63
CA SER A 316 19.80 -11.72 14.41
C SER A 316 21.14 -12.44 14.68
N SER A 317 21.48 -12.67 15.94
CA SER A 317 22.69 -13.37 16.35
C SER A 317 22.67 -14.89 16.05
N LYS A 318 21.48 -15.50 15.91
CA LYS A 318 21.37 -16.95 15.63
C LYS A 318 21.52 -17.35 14.16
N ARG A 319 21.65 -16.41 13.23
CA ARG A 319 21.80 -16.70 11.79
C ARG A 319 23.26 -16.95 11.36
N LEU A 320 24.25 -16.59 12.16
CA LEU A 320 25.67 -16.81 11.84
C LEU A 320 26.15 -18.22 12.20
N ASP A 321 25.50 -18.91 13.12
CA ASP A 321 25.92 -20.25 13.54
C ASP A 321 25.41 -21.36 12.60
N SER A 322 24.23 -21.18 11.98
CA SER A 322 23.69 -22.19 11.05
C SER A 322 24.34 -22.21 9.65
N ILE A 323 25.11 -21.18 9.29
CA ILE A 323 25.87 -21.13 8.03
C ILE A 323 27.30 -21.72 8.22
N ARG A 324 27.83 -21.73 9.45
CA ARG A 324 29.14 -22.32 9.74
C ARG A 324 29.11 -23.85 9.78
N ASP A 325 27.98 -24.46 10.10
CA ASP A 325 27.85 -25.92 10.17
C ASP A 325 27.65 -26.62 8.82
N LEU A 326 27.43 -25.88 7.72
CA LEU A 326 27.32 -26.42 6.37
C LEU A 326 28.63 -26.39 5.59
N GLY A 327 29.72 -25.87 6.19
CA GLY A 327 31.03 -25.71 5.52
C GLY A 327 32.13 -26.74 5.92
N SER A 328 31.86 -27.70 6.83
CA SER A 328 32.87 -28.61 7.34
C SER A 328 32.66 -30.09 6.98
N GLY A 329 32.19 -30.36 5.78
CA GLY A 329 31.94 -31.72 5.30
C GLY A 329 32.41 -31.99 3.88
N VAL A 330 33.66 -31.67 3.53
CA VAL A 330 34.34 -32.29 2.37
C VAL A 330 35.81 -32.51 2.75
N GLN A 331 36.12 -33.74 3.06
CA GLN A 331 37.41 -34.35 2.83
C GLN A 331 37.26 -35.38 1.72
#